data_dcf532ae52ada871aa2e31017d19ae89
#
_entry.id   dcf532ae52ada871aa2e31017d19ae89
#
_cell.length_a   1.000
_cell.length_b   1.000
_cell.length_c   1.000
_cell.angle_alpha   90.00
_cell.angle_beta   90.00
_cell.angle_gamma   90.00
#
_symmetry.space_group_name_H-M   'P 1'
#
loop_
_entity.id
_entity.type
_entity.pdbx_description
1 polymer ?
#
loop_
_entity_poly.entity_id
_entity_poly.type
_entity_poly.pdbx_seq_one_letter_code
_entity_poly.pdbx_strand_id
1 'polypeptide(L)'
;VVVWLPTIFVLLNSALVWYSGLVELSTLEMQVASGEAAAAALEEAYAAFQGMMPTLIMQTLVLLIPCIAITGPFTAGVAYVVRNWARDEHAFIWSDFRDAVKQNWKQGLLTSAITSVMPVVFYVCFQFYGQMTSQSMLYLVPQVLCVIVVCVWMCGLMYMYPQMVTYKLNFRGLVRNSFIMAVGRLPMTVGLKLLSLVPLLLAALVAFFTPYMQYAMMALVLYYLLIGLTLSRFIGASYANAVFDRYINPNIEGAQIGRGLYHAEDDEDEEDDAPAGE
;
A
#
# COMPACT_ATOMS: atom_id res chain seq x y z
N VAL A 1 0.17 -14.25 3.45
CA VAL A 1 -0.50 -13.93 4.73
C VAL A 1 0.48 -14.05 5.90
N VAL A 2 1.15 -15.19 6.10
CA VAL A 2 2.02 -15.44 7.28
C VAL A 2 3.07 -14.35 7.49
N VAL A 3 3.70 -13.84 6.44
CA VAL A 3 4.74 -12.79 6.51
C VAL A 3 4.20 -11.44 7.01
N TRP A 4 2.89 -11.22 6.87
CA TRP A 4 2.22 -9.99 7.33
C TRP A 4 1.69 -10.09 8.77
N LEU A 5 1.72 -11.27 9.39
CA LEU A 5 1.23 -11.45 10.76
C LEU A 5 1.91 -10.52 11.78
N PRO A 6 3.25 -10.32 11.78
CA PRO A 6 3.88 -9.37 12.70
C PRO A 6 3.38 -7.93 12.50
N THR A 7 3.19 -7.51 11.25
CA THR A 7 2.65 -6.17 10.92
C THR A 7 1.23 -6.01 11.47
N ILE A 8 0.38 -7.02 11.24
CA ILE A 8 -1.00 -7.05 11.75
C ILE A 8 -1.00 -7.00 13.27
N PHE A 9 -0.13 -7.78 13.93
CA PHE A 9 -0.02 -7.80 15.38
C PHE A 9 0.35 -6.42 15.96
N VAL A 10 1.36 -5.76 15.39
CA VAL A 10 1.77 -4.40 15.82
C VAL A 10 0.62 -3.41 15.66
N LEU A 11 -0.07 -3.43 14.51
CA LEU A 11 -1.19 -2.53 14.26
C LEU A 11 -2.37 -2.79 15.20
N LEU A 12 -2.72 -4.05 15.44
CA LEU A 12 -3.78 -4.43 16.37
C LEU A 12 -3.45 -4.00 17.80
N ASN A 13 -2.20 -4.22 18.25
CA ASN A 13 -1.77 -3.80 19.58
C ASN A 13 -1.91 -2.27 19.73
N SER A 14 -1.43 -1.50 18.77
CA SER A 14 -1.55 -0.04 18.79
C SER A 14 -3.00 0.43 18.77
N ALA A 15 -3.85 -0.24 17.98
CA ALA A 15 -5.28 0.05 17.92
C ALA A 15 -5.98 -0.28 19.26
N LEU A 16 -5.61 -1.35 19.93
CA LEU A 16 -6.15 -1.71 21.24
C LEU A 16 -5.77 -0.68 22.33
N VAL A 17 -4.51 -0.23 22.33
CA VAL A 17 -4.05 0.83 23.25
C VAL A 17 -4.82 2.13 23.01
N TRP A 18 -5.00 2.52 21.75
CA TRP A 18 -5.78 3.69 21.38
C TRP A 18 -7.25 3.53 21.81
N TYR A 19 -7.86 2.39 21.54
CA TYR A 19 -9.24 2.10 21.89
C TYR A 19 -9.46 2.07 23.42
N SER A 20 -8.54 1.51 24.20
CA SER A 20 -8.64 1.51 25.67
C SER A 20 -8.65 2.93 26.23
N GLY A 21 -7.84 3.83 25.68
CA GLY A 21 -7.86 5.24 26.06
C GLY A 21 -9.18 5.95 25.71
N LEU A 22 -9.79 5.64 24.57
CA LEU A 22 -11.12 6.17 24.23
C LEU A 22 -12.21 5.66 25.17
N VAL A 23 -12.17 4.40 25.54
CA VAL A 23 -13.13 3.81 26.50
C VAL A 23 -12.98 4.48 27.88
N GLU A 24 -11.76 4.70 28.33
CA GLU A 24 -11.48 5.41 29.58
C GLU A 24 -12.06 6.84 29.57
N LEU A 25 -11.82 7.59 28.50
CA LEU A 25 -12.40 8.92 28.32
C LEU A 25 -13.93 8.90 28.34
N SER A 26 -14.55 7.97 27.61
CA SER A 26 -16.02 7.86 27.55
C SER A 26 -16.64 7.48 28.90
N THR A 27 -15.95 6.68 29.71
CA THR A 27 -16.42 6.33 31.06
C THR A 27 -16.31 7.52 32.01
N LEU A 28 -15.23 8.31 31.93
CA LEU A 28 -15.07 9.54 32.67
C LEU A 28 -16.10 10.59 32.28
N GLU A 29 -16.43 10.74 31.00
CA GLU A 29 -17.51 11.63 30.54
C GLU A 29 -18.86 11.29 31.18
N MET A 30 -19.21 9.99 31.25
CA MET A 30 -20.43 9.55 31.92
C MET A 30 -20.40 9.82 33.42
N GLN A 31 -19.26 9.62 34.09
CA GLN A 31 -19.11 9.90 35.53
C GLN A 31 -19.19 11.39 35.82
N VAL A 32 -18.68 12.26 34.99
CA VAL A 32 -18.82 13.72 35.10
C VAL A 32 -20.29 14.12 34.91
N ALA A 33 -20.98 13.53 33.92
CA ALA A 33 -22.39 13.79 33.66
C ALA A 33 -23.32 13.34 34.81
N SER A 34 -22.95 12.24 35.52
CA SER A 34 -23.65 11.74 36.71
C SER A 34 -23.30 12.49 38.00
N GLY A 35 -22.28 13.37 37.97
CA GLY A 35 -21.79 14.09 39.14
C GLY A 35 -20.86 13.28 40.05
N GLU A 36 -20.44 12.10 39.62
CA GLU A 36 -19.53 11.21 40.37
C GLU A 36 -18.05 11.59 40.21
N ALA A 37 -17.69 12.34 39.16
CA ALA A 37 -16.34 12.82 38.90
C ALA A 37 -16.32 14.34 38.65
N ALA A 38 -15.17 14.96 38.95
CA ALA A 38 -14.96 16.38 38.66
C ALA A 38 -14.62 16.63 37.18
N ALA A 39 -15.14 17.71 36.60
CA ALA A 39 -14.81 18.10 35.22
C ALA A 39 -13.30 18.29 34.98
N ALA A 40 -12.55 18.72 36.00
CA ALA A 40 -11.11 18.85 35.94
C ALA A 40 -10.38 17.50 35.68
N ALA A 41 -10.90 16.38 36.19
CA ALA A 41 -10.34 15.05 35.93
C ALA A 41 -10.50 14.62 34.46
N LEU A 42 -11.62 15.04 33.85
CA LEU A 42 -11.86 14.79 32.42
C LEU A 42 -10.88 15.60 31.53
N GLU A 43 -10.64 16.88 31.85
CA GLU A 43 -9.68 17.71 31.14
C GLU A 43 -8.26 17.15 31.24
N GLU A 44 -7.86 16.71 32.44
CA GLU A 44 -6.56 16.05 32.66
C GLU A 44 -6.42 14.76 31.85
N ALA A 45 -7.47 13.92 31.83
CA ALA A 45 -7.48 12.68 31.05
C ALA A 45 -7.40 12.94 29.54
N TYR A 46 -8.09 13.97 29.03
CA TYR A 46 -7.96 14.39 27.64
C TYR A 46 -6.53 14.87 27.30
N ALA A 47 -5.94 15.69 28.16
CA ALA A 47 -4.57 16.17 27.98
C ALA A 47 -3.55 15.01 27.98
N ALA A 48 -3.70 14.05 28.89
CA ALA A 48 -2.88 12.85 28.96
C ALA A 48 -3.03 11.99 27.70
N PHE A 49 -4.27 11.75 27.25
CA PHE A 49 -4.55 10.99 26.03
C PHE A 49 -3.94 11.66 24.79
N GLN A 50 -4.12 12.96 24.63
CA GLN A 50 -3.52 13.71 23.53
C GLN A 50 -1.98 13.67 23.58
N GLY A 51 -1.39 13.78 24.78
CA GLY A 51 0.07 13.69 24.98
C GLY A 51 0.64 12.30 24.67
N MET A 52 -0.15 11.24 24.85
CA MET A 52 0.25 9.86 24.53
C MET A 52 0.29 9.60 23.02
N MET A 53 -0.54 10.27 22.21
CA MET A 53 -0.71 10.00 20.78
C MET A 53 0.60 10.05 19.96
N PRO A 54 1.42 11.12 20.06
CA PRO A 54 2.68 11.19 19.32
C PRO A 54 3.63 10.04 19.63
N THR A 55 3.68 9.64 20.91
CA THR A 55 4.53 8.54 21.38
C THR A 55 4.03 7.20 20.84
N LEU A 56 2.73 6.95 20.91
CA LEU A 56 2.11 5.73 20.39
C LEU A 56 2.33 5.59 18.89
N ILE A 57 2.13 6.67 18.12
CA ILE A 57 2.37 6.69 16.68
C ILE A 57 3.84 6.39 16.38
N MET A 58 4.78 7.06 17.06
CA MET A 58 6.21 6.84 16.86
C MET A 58 6.63 5.41 17.17
N GLN A 59 6.20 4.86 18.31
CA GLN A 59 6.48 3.48 18.68
C GLN A 59 5.95 2.48 17.65
N THR A 60 4.70 2.70 17.20
CA THR A 60 4.09 1.86 16.16
C THR A 60 4.90 1.89 14.86
N LEU A 61 5.27 3.08 14.38
CA LEU A 61 6.03 3.25 13.14
C LEU A 61 7.41 2.59 13.24
N VAL A 62 8.11 2.73 14.37
CA VAL A 62 9.42 2.11 14.60
C VAL A 62 9.31 0.58 14.64
N LEU A 63 8.31 0.04 15.32
CA LEU A 63 8.07 -1.41 15.38
C LEU A 63 7.67 -1.98 14.01
N LEU A 64 7.05 -1.21 13.15
CA LEU A 64 6.69 -1.62 11.79
C LEU A 64 7.90 -1.73 10.85
N ILE A 65 9.04 -1.06 11.15
CA ILE A 65 10.23 -1.11 10.28
C ILE A 65 10.68 -2.55 9.99
N PRO A 66 11.04 -3.39 10.97
CA PRO A 66 11.47 -4.76 10.69
C PRO A 66 10.35 -5.60 10.10
N CYS A 67 9.10 -5.38 10.52
CA CYS A 67 7.95 -6.12 10.03
C CYS A 67 7.73 -5.91 8.52
N ILE A 68 7.78 -4.66 8.05
CA ILE A 68 7.61 -4.33 6.64
C ILE A 68 8.86 -4.69 5.83
N ALA A 69 10.07 -4.45 6.36
CA ALA A 69 11.31 -4.76 5.67
C ALA A 69 11.39 -6.23 5.22
N ILE A 70 11.01 -7.15 6.08
CA ILE A 70 11.02 -8.59 5.81
C ILE A 70 10.05 -9.00 4.69
N THR A 71 8.99 -8.22 4.43
CA THR A 71 7.98 -8.57 3.41
C THR A 71 8.46 -8.39 1.97
N GLY A 72 9.54 -7.64 1.74
CA GLY A 72 10.01 -7.26 0.41
C GLY A 72 10.30 -8.42 -0.53
N PRO A 73 11.12 -9.41 -0.14
CA PRO A 73 11.39 -10.58 -0.97
C PRO A 73 10.12 -11.34 -1.36
N PHE A 74 9.21 -11.50 -0.41
CA PHE A 74 7.92 -12.18 -0.64
C PHE A 74 7.00 -11.36 -1.55
N THR A 75 7.07 -10.03 -1.45
CA THR A 75 6.36 -9.13 -2.36
C THR A 75 6.87 -9.27 -3.80
N ALA A 76 8.17 -9.45 -4.00
CA ALA A 76 8.74 -9.76 -5.32
C ALA A 76 8.23 -11.10 -5.85
N GLY A 77 8.17 -12.15 -5.01
CA GLY A 77 7.59 -13.44 -5.39
C GLY A 77 6.13 -13.32 -5.84
N VAL A 78 5.30 -12.59 -5.08
CA VAL A 78 3.91 -12.33 -5.47
C VAL A 78 3.84 -11.52 -6.77
N ALA A 79 4.71 -10.51 -6.94
CA ALA A 79 4.73 -9.70 -8.15
C ALA A 79 5.04 -10.52 -9.40
N TYR A 80 5.90 -11.54 -9.30
CA TYR A 80 6.21 -12.46 -10.41
C TYR A 80 4.98 -13.27 -10.81
N VAL A 81 4.32 -13.93 -9.86
CA VAL A 81 3.12 -14.75 -10.13
C VAL A 81 1.99 -13.92 -10.72
N VAL A 82 1.73 -12.75 -10.12
CA VAL A 82 0.66 -11.85 -10.57
C VAL A 82 0.98 -11.26 -11.96
N ARG A 83 2.26 -10.96 -12.24
CA ARG A 83 2.70 -10.54 -13.57
C ARG A 83 2.41 -11.62 -14.62
N ASN A 84 2.74 -12.88 -14.33
CA ASN A 84 2.49 -13.98 -15.27
C ASN A 84 1.00 -14.13 -15.55
N TRP A 85 0.15 -14.07 -14.53
CA TRP A 85 -1.30 -14.08 -14.75
C TRP A 85 -1.80 -12.87 -15.57
N ALA A 86 -1.23 -11.69 -15.34
CA ALA A 86 -1.60 -10.50 -16.10
C ALA A 86 -1.15 -10.55 -17.57
N ARG A 87 -0.26 -11.47 -17.93
CA ARG A 87 0.26 -11.70 -19.29
C ARG A 87 -0.27 -12.99 -19.91
N ASP A 88 -1.23 -13.63 -19.26
CA ASP A 88 -1.76 -14.93 -19.65
C ASP A 88 -0.64 -15.99 -19.82
N GLU A 89 0.36 -15.92 -18.95
CA GLU A 89 1.46 -16.87 -18.88
C GLU A 89 1.17 -17.93 -17.81
N HIS A 90 1.46 -19.20 -18.12
CA HIS A 90 1.36 -20.26 -17.10
C HIS A 90 2.29 -19.97 -15.92
N ALA A 91 1.76 -20.08 -14.70
CA ALA A 91 2.53 -19.96 -13.48
C ALA A 91 2.30 -21.17 -12.56
N PHE A 92 3.37 -21.84 -12.22
CA PHE A 92 3.38 -22.81 -11.12
C PHE A 92 3.52 -22.05 -9.81
N ILE A 93 2.39 -21.67 -9.21
CA ILE A 93 2.28 -20.68 -8.14
C ILE A 93 3.38 -20.84 -7.08
N TRP A 94 3.61 -22.05 -6.57
CA TRP A 94 4.55 -22.27 -5.46
C TRP A 94 6.03 -22.28 -5.90
N SER A 95 6.36 -22.96 -7.00
CA SER A 95 7.74 -23.01 -7.50
C SER A 95 8.20 -21.64 -7.97
N ASP A 96 7.39 -20.99 -8.79
CA ASP A 96 7.73 -19.70 -9.39
C ASP A 96 7.82 -18.60 -8.34
N PHE A 97 6.89 -18.60 -7.36
CA PHE A 97 6.98 -17.72 -6.20
C PHE A 97 8.29 -17.91 -5.44
N ARG A 98 8.64 -19.17 -5.09
CA ARG A 98 9.86 -19.47 -4.33
C ARG A 98 11.12 -19.06 -5.06
N ASP A 99 11.18 -19.32 -6.38
CA ASP A 99 12.35 -19.00 -7.20
C ASP A 99 12.49 -17.49 -7.41
N ALA A 100 11.40 -16.78 -7.63
CA ALA A 100 11.40 -15.32 -7.69
C ALA A 100 11.83 -14.66 -6.36
N VAL A 101 11.38 -15.22 -5.20
CA VAL A 101 11.87 -14.79 -3.88
C VAL A 101 13.38 -14.96 -3.77
N LYS A 102 13.92 -16.14 -4.15
CA LYS A 102 15.36 -16.42 -4.07
C LYS A 102 16.19 -15.53 -4.99
N GLN A 103 15.71 -15.26 -6.20
CA GLN A 103 16.42 -14.46 -7.19
C GLN A 103 16.45 -12.98 -6.79
N ASN A 104 15.36 -12.46 -6.22
CA ASN A 104 15.16 -11.03 -5.98
C ASN A 104 15.27 -10.62 -4.51
N TRP A 105 15.71 -11.51 -3.59
CA TRP A 105 15.66 -11.25 -2.16
C TRP A 105 16.41 -10.00 -1.72
N LYS A 106 17.60 -9.72 -2.31
CA LYS A 106 18.41 -8.54 -1.95
C LYS A 106 17.72 -7.24 -2.36
N GLN A 107 17.26 -7.17 -3.60
CA GLN A 107 16.58 -5.98 -4.11
C GLN A 107 15.21 -5.79 -3.45
N GLY A 108 14.47 -6.88 -3.25
CA GLY A 108 13.20 -6.88 -2.53
C GLY A 108 13.34 -6.39 -1.09
N LEU A 109 14.31 -6.93 -0.35
CA LEU A 109 14.60 -6.51 1.02
C LEU A 109 15.02 -5.03 1.09
N LEU A 110 15.89 -4.58 0.18
CA LEU A 110 16.34 -3.18 0.17
C LEU A 110 15.18 -2.22 -0.17
N THR A 111 14.32 -2.57 -1.12
CA THR A 111 13.13 -1.77 -1.47
C THR A 111 12.18 -1.65 -0.28
N SER A 112 11.88 -2.76 0.40
CA SER A 112 10.98 -2.74 1.55
C SER A 112 11.60 -2.10 2.79
N ALA A 113 12.91 -2.24 3.00
CA ALA A 113 13.63 -1.57 4.09
C ALA A 113 13.56 -0.04 3.94
N ILE A 114 13.83 0.49 2.74
CA ILE A 114 13.66 1.93 2.47
C ILE A 114 12.19 2.34 2.67
N THR A 115 11.25 1.55 2.14
CA THR A 115 9.81 1.83 2.27
C THR A 115 9.35 1.82 3.72
N SER A 116 9.90 0.95 4.57
CA SER A 116 9.51 0.84 5.98
C SER A 116 10.01 2.01 6.85
N VAL A 117 11.13 2.64 6.46
CA VAL A 117 11.68 3.82 7.15
C VAL A 117 10.96 5.11 6.73
N MET A 118 10.42 5.17 5.51
CA MET A 118 9.76 6.37 4.98
C MET A 118 8.65 6.94 5.87
N PRO A 119 7.71 6.14 6.45
CA PRO A 119 6.69 6.67 7.35
C PRO A 119 7.24 7.32 8.61
N VAL A 120 8.34 6.80 9.18
CA VAL A 120 9.00 7.39 10.35
C VAL A 120 9.58 8.75 10.00
N VAL A 121 10.36 8.82 8.92
CA VAL A 121 10.96 10.07 8.43
C VAL A 121 9.88 11.10 8.10
N PHE A 122 8.82 10.65 7.39
CA PHE A 122 7.67 11.50 7.08
C PHE A 122 7.03 12.06 8.34
N TYR A 123 6.72 11.22 9.33
CA TYR A 123 6.07 11.64 10.57
C TYR A 123 6.90 12.68 11.32
N VAL A 124 8.21 12.42 11.49
CA VAL A 124 9.12 13.35 12.18
C VAL A 124 9.20 14.69 11.43
N CYS A 125 9.44 14.66 10.12
CA CYS A 125 9.53 15.88 9.32
C CYS A 125 8.19 16.65 9.30
N PHE A 126 7.09 15.94 9.14
CA PHE A 126 5.76 16.55 9.08
C PHE A 126 5.39 17.24 10.39
N GLN A 127 5.67 16.60 11.54
CA GLN A 127 5.44 17.19 12.87
C GLN A 127 6.36 18.38 13.13
N PHE A 128 7.66 18.24 12.79
CA PHE A 128 8.62 19.31 12.97
C PHE A 128 8.24 20.58 12.18
N TYR A 129 7.97 20.44 10.89
CA TYR A 129 7.58 21.58 10.06
C TYR A 129 6.18 22.10 10.42
N GLY A 130 5.26 21.23 10.82
CA GLY A 130 3.95 21.63 11.29
C GLY A 130 4.00 22.53 12.54
N GLN A 131 4.88 22.23 13.49
CA GLN A 131 5.10 23.09 14.67
C GLN A 131 5.75 24.42 14.29
N MET A 132 6.66 24.43 13.33
CA MET A 132 7.32 25.65 12.85
C MET A 132 6.39 26.55 12.04
N THR A 133 5.31 26.04 11.49
CA THR A 133 4.31 26.82 10.72
C THR A 133 3.66 27.91 11.58
N SER A 134 3.56 27.72 12.91
CA SER A 134 3.12 28.74 13.85
C SER A 134 4.03 29.97 13.92
N GLN A 135 5.31 29.81 13.59
CA GLN A 135 6.31 30.89 13.58
C GLN A 135 6.36 31.60 12.21
N SER A 136 6.22 30.86 11.13
CA SER A 136 6.23 31.39 9.76
C SER A 136 5.53 30.45 8.77
N MET A 137 4.66 30.99 7.93
CA MET A 137 3.99 30.24 6.86
C MET A 137 4.97 29.64 5.84
N LEU A 138 6.22 30.09 5.78
CA LEU A 138 7.25 29.52 4.90
C LEU A 138 7.52 28.04 5.19
N TYR A 139 7.33 27.60 6.43
CA TYR A 139 7.51 26.18 6.81
C TYR A 139 6.43 25.24 6.26
N LEU A 140 5.34 25.78 5.71
CA LEU A 140 4.35 25.00 4.96
C LEU A 140 4.96 24.37 3.69
N VAL A 141 5.92 25.05 3.04
CA VAL A 141 6.56 24.55 1.82
C VAL A 141 7.29 23.21 2.06
N PRO A 142 8.25 23.09 3.00
CA PRO A 142 8.89 21.80 3.27
C PRO A 142 7.90 20.77 3.82
N GLN A 143 6.85 21.14 4.54
CA GLN A 143 5.81 20.23 5.00
C GLN A 143 5.06 19.60 3.81
N VAL A 144 4.65 20.39 2.82
CA VAL A 144 4.01 19.90 1.59
C VAL A 144 4.98 19.06 0.75
N LEU A 145 6.27 19.44 0.69
CA LEU A 145 7.28 18.63 -0.01
C LEU A 145 7.43 17.23 0.60
N CYS A 146 7.35 17.10 1.93
CA CYS A 146 7.36 15.78 2.58
C CYS A 146 6.20 14.90 2.06
N VAL A 147 4.99 15.46 1.93
CA VAL A 147 3.83 14.75 1.39
C VAL A 147 4.08 14.31 -0.06
N ILE A 148 4.58 15.24 -0.89
CA ILE A 148 4.87 14.97 -2.30
C ILE A 148 5.90 13.83 -2.44
N VAL A 149 6.97 13.84 -1.67
CA VAL A 149 8.02 12.80 -1.69
C VAL A 149 7.42 11.42 -1.37
N VAL A 150 6.58 11.32 -0.35
CA VAL A 150 5.92 10.06 0.00
C VAL A 150 4.95 9.60 -1.11
N CYS A 151 4.16 10.52 -1.67
CA CYS A 151 3.25 10.20 -2.76
C CYS A 151 4.00 9.69 -4.00
N VAL A 152 5.10 10.35 -4.38
CA VAL A 152 5.94 9.94 -5.52
C VAL A 152 6.59 8.59 -5.25
N TRP A 153 7.07 8.33 -4.02
CA TRP A 153 7.59 7.03 -3.62
C TRP A 153 6.55 5.93 -3.76
N MET A 154 5.34 6.15 -3.24
CA MET A 154 4.24 5.19 -3.34
C MET A 154 3.82 4.91 -4.79
N CYS A 155 3.89 5.92 -5.66
CA CYS A 155 3.68 5.74 -7.10
C CYS A 155 4.81 4.91 -7.73
N GLY A 156 6.07 5.16 -7.36
CA GLY A 156 7.25 4.40 -7.83
C GLY A 156 7.19 2.93 -7.47
N LEU A 157 6.71 2.59 -6.26
CA LEU A 157 6.57 1.21 -5.80
C LEU A 157 5.66 0.35 -6.71
N MET A 158 4.71 0.96 -7.40
CA MET A 158 3.83 0.26 -8.34
C MET A 158 4.62 -0.38 -9.49
N TYR A 159 5.72 0.24 -9.89
CA TYR A 159 6.57 -0.24 -10.98
C TYR A 159 7.80 -1.01 -10.49
N MET A 160 8.30 -0.74 -9.27
CA MET A 160 9.55 -1.35 -8.77
C MET A 160 9.49 -2.87 -8.72
N TYR A 161 8.46 -3.44 -8.10
CA TYR A 161 8.35 -4.89 -7.97
C TYR A 161 8.11 -5.59 -9.31
N PRO A 162 7.20 -5.14 -10.19
CA PRO A 162 7.08 -5.72 -11.53
C PRO A 162 8.35 -5.60 -12.37
N GLN A 163 9.06 -4.47 -12.33
CA GLN A 163 10.34 -4.31 -13.03
C GLN A 163 11.43 -5.24 -12.49
N MET A 164 11.51 -5.38 -11.17
CA MET A 164 12.50 -6.22 -10.48
C MET A 164 12.43 -7.69 -10.95
N VAL A 165 11.22 -8.21 -11.15
CA VAL A 165 10.98 -9.60 -11.53
C VAL A 165 10.97 -9.81 -13.05
N THR A 166 10.90 -8.75 -13.84
CA THR A 166 10.85 -8.81 -15.30
C THR A 166 12.23 -8.57 -15.93
N TYR A 167 13.00 -7.62 -15.39
CA TYR A 167 14.25 -7.16 -16.01
C TYR A 167 15.44 -7.36 -15.06
N LYS A 168 16.61 -7.73 -15.64
CA LYS A 168 17.87 -7.82 -14.90
C LYS A 168 18.48 -6.42 -14.73
N LEU A 169 17.93 -5.64 -13.78
CA LEU A 169 18.40 -4.29 -13.47
C LEU A 169 19.21 -4.28 -12.17
N ASN A 170 20.20 -3.38 -12.08
CA ASN A 170 20.80 -3.04 -10.80
C ASN A 170 19.81 -2.17 -9.99
N PHE A 171 19.96 -2.13 -8.68
CA PHE A 171 19.01 -1.41 -7.79
C PHE A 171 18.84 0.07 -8.15
N ARG A 172 19.94 0.76 -8.50
CA ARG A 172 19.87 2.18 -8.91
C ARG A 172 19.08 2.37 -10.22
N GLY A 173 19.28 1.48 -11.20
CA GLY A 173 18.51 1.47 -12.44
C GLY A 173 17.03 1.18 -12.20
N LEU A 174 16.73 0.21 -11.33
CA LEU A 174 15.37 -0.13 -10.92
C LEU A 174 14.65 1.08 -10.33
N VAL A 175 15.25 1.75 -9.36
CA VAL A 175 14.67 2.94 -8.71
C VAL A 175 14.47 4.06 -9.73
N ARG A 176 15.52 4.38 -10.52
CA ARG A 176 15.45 5.45 -11.53
C ARG A 176 14.34 5.23 -12.54
N ASN A 177 14.27 4.02 -13.12
CA ASN A 177 13.26 3.70 -14.15
C ASN A 177 11.86 3.72 -13.59
N SER A 178 11.66 3.19 -12.38
CA SER A 178 10.36 3.19 -11.70
C SER A 178 9.85 4.61 -11.45
N PHE A 179 10.72 5.54 -11.03
CA PHE A 179 10.32 6.93 -10.85
C PHE A 179 10.05 7.66 -12.16
N ILE A 180 10.84 7.41 -13.22
CA ILE A 180 10.59 7.98 -14.54
C ILE A 180 9.21 7.56 -15.04
N MET A 181 8.84 6.29 -14.87
CA MET A 181 7.51 5.79 -15.28
C MET A 181 6.39 6.34 -14.40
N ALA A 182 6.60 6.39 -13.08
CA ALA A 182 5.62 6.93 -12.14
C ALA A 182 5.29 8.41 -12.45
N VAL A 183 6.31 9.22 -12.72
CA VAL A 183 6.15 10.65 -13.05
C VAL A 183 5.61 10.81 -14.47
N GLY A 184 6.12 10.06 -15.46
CA GLY A 184 5.67 10.12 -16.84
C GLY A 184 4.20 9.71 -17.05
N ARG A 185 3.65 8.90 -16.15
CA ARG A 185 2.24 8.44 -16.15
C ARG A 185 1.51 8.80 -14.84
N LEU A 186 1.91 9.92 -14.23
CA LEU A 186 1.45 10.32 -12.90
C LEU A 186 -0.08 10.36 -12.76
N PRO A 187 -0.87 10.97 -13.67
CA PRO A 187 -2.33 11.02 -13.51
C PRO A 187 -2.96 9.64 -13.45
N MET A 188 -2.53 8.72 -14.32
CA MET A 188 -3.07 7.35 -14.34
C MET A 188 -2.58 6.53 -13.15
N THR A 189 -1.31 6.66 -12.77
CA THR A 189 -0.74 5.99 -11.61
C THR A 189 -1.43 6.40 -10.31
N VAL A 190 -1.67 7.71 -10.14
CA VAL A 190 -2.43 8.24 -9.00
C VAL A 190 -3.88 7.78 -9.06
N GLY A 191 -4.52 7.83 -10.24
CA GLY A 191 -5.90 7.37 -10.42
C GLY A 191 -6.09 5.90 -10.00
N LEU A 192 -5.18 5.00 -10.39
CA LEU A 192 -5.22 3.60 -9.99
C LEU A 192 -4.98 3.41 -8.48
N LYS A 193 -4.11 4.22 -7.87
CA LYS A 193 -3.93 4.22 -6.42
C LYS A 193 -5.19 4.69 -5.70
N LEU A 194 -5.83 5.75 -6.16
CA LEU A 194 -7.10 6.23 -5.62
C LEU A 194 -8.21 5.19 -5.80
N LEU A 195 -8.27 4.53 -6.94
CA LEU A 195 -9.23 3.43 -7.18
C LEU A 195 -9.04 2.30 -6.15
N SER A 196 -7.82 1.95 -5.80
CA SER A 196 -7.54 0.94 -4.78
C SER A 196 -7.95 1.35 -3.36
N LEU A 197 -8.15 2.65 -3.10
CA LEU A 197 -8.63 3.19 -1.82
C LEU A 197 -10.16 3.32 -1.75
N VAL A 198 -10.88 3.16 -2.86
CA VAL A 198 -12.35 3.31 -2.90
C VAL A 198 -13.06 2.46 -1.84
N PRO A 199 -12.74 1.16 -1.62
CA PRO A 199 -13.40 0.37 -0.59
C PRO A 199 -13.18 0.93 0.82
N LEU A 200 -11.99 1.45 1.10
CA LEU A 200 -11.66 2.10 2.37
C LEU A 200 -12.48 3.39 2.56
N LEU A 201 -12.57 4.22 1.51
CA LEU A 201 -13.35 5.46 1.55
C LEU A 201 -14.85 5.17 1.75
N LEU A 202 -15.39 4.16 1.08
CA LEU A 202 -16.79 3.74 1.26
C LEU A 202 -17.04 3.26 2.70
N ALA A 203 -16.16 2.43 3.25
CA ALA A 203 -16.27 1.99 4.64
C ALA A 203 -16.18 3.16 5.63
N ALA A 204 -15.28 4.13 5.38
CA ALA A 204 -15.16 5.34 6.18
C ALA A 204 -16.43 6.22 6.11
N LEU A 205 -17.04 6.37 4.94
CA LEU A 205 -18.31 7.09 4.77
C LEU A 205 -19.44 6.41 5.56
N VAL A 206 -19.58 5.08 5.46
CA VAL A 206 -20.57 4.33 6.22
C VAL A 206 -20.32 4.50 7.73
N ALA A 207 -19.07 4.40 8.17
CA ALA A 207 -18.70 4.53 9.57
C ALA A 207 -18.99 5.94 10.12
N PHE A 208 -18.85 6.99 9.30
CA PHE A 208 -19.06 8.38 9.72
C PHE A 208 -20.54 8.78 9.72
N PHE A 209 -21.31 8.35 8.71
CA PHE A 209 -22.70 8.78 8.53
C PHE A 209 -23.74 7.82 9.11
N THR A 210 -23.33 6.65 9.60
CA THR A 210 -24.28 5.64 10.11
C THR A 210 -23.78 5.01 11.41
N PRO A 211 -24.69 4.46 12.26
CA PRO A 211 -24.29 3.72 13.46
C PRO A 211 -23.69 2.34 13.16
N TYR A 212 -23.52 1.98 11.89
CA TYR A 212 -23.07 0.64 11.45
C TYR A 212 -21.56 0.52 11.27
N MET A 213 -20.76 1.35 11.95
CA MET A 213 -19.29 1.36 11.86
C MET A 213 -18.66 -0.04 12.00
N GLN A 214 -19.13 -0.83 12.98
CA GLN A 214 -18.58 -2.18 13.21
C GLN A 214 -18.80 -3.13 12.03
N TYR A 215 -19.96 -3.07 11.37
CA TYR A 215 -20.26 -3.88 10.19
C TYR A 215 -19.47 -3.42 8.97
N ALA A 216 -19.29 -2.11 8.79
CA ALA A 216 -18.49 -1.55 7.72
C ALA A 216 -17.01 -1.97 7.86
N MET A 217 -16.44 -1.93 9.06
CA MET A 217 -15.10 -2.39 9.34
C MET A 217 -14.93 -3.89 9.12
N MET A 218 -15.89 -4.69 9.57
CA MET A 218 -15.87 -6.14 9.33
C MET A 218 -15.94 -6.48 7.84
N ALA A 219 -16.82 -5.83 7.09
CA ALA A 219 -16.93 -5.99 5.64
C ALA A 219 -15.64 -5.58 4.92
N LEU A 220 -15.00 -4.48 5.35
CA LEU A 220 -13.72 -4.02 4.81
C LEU A 220 -12.60 -5.04 5.03
N VAL A 221 -12.51 -5.59 6.24
CA VAL A 221 -11.52 -6.63 6.57
C VAL A 221 -11.73 -7.87 5.71
N LEU A 222 -12.99 -8.36 5.60
CA LEU A 222 -13.33 -9.51 4.77
C LEU A 222 -13.02 -9.25 3.28
N TYR A 223 -13.35 -8.06 2.77
CA TYR A 223 -13.04 -7.68 1.40
C TYR A 223 -11.53 -7.75 1.12
N TYR A 224 -10.69 -7.11 1.96
CA TYR A 224 -9.24 -7.14 1.74
C TYR A 224 -8.63 -8.53 1.94
N LEU A 225 -9.16 -9.33 2.85
CA LEU A 225 -8.66 -10.68 3.11
C LEU A 225 -8.96 -11.63 1.94
N LEU A 226 -10.15 -11.53 1.33
CA LEU A 226 -10.59 -12.44 0.28
C LEU A 226 -10.14 -12.01 -1.12
N ILE A 227 -10.30 -10.74 -1.47
CA ILE A 227 -10.19 -10.27 -2.86
C ILE A 227 -9.31 -9.02 -2.98
N GLY A 228 -9.47 -8.05 -2.10
CA GLY A 228 -8.99 -6.68 -2.29
C GLY A 228 -7.48 -6.57 -2.46
N LEU A 229 -6.70 -7.34 -1.69
CA LEU A 229 -5.23 -7.34 -1.82
C LEU A 229 -4.80 -7.92 -3.17
N THR A 230 -5.40 -9.02 -3.60
CA THR A 230 -5.07 -9.70 -4.86
C THR A 230 -5.49 -8.86 -6.05
N LEU A 231 -6.71 -8.33 -6.02
CA LEU A 231 -7.25 -7.48 -7.09
C LEU A 231 -6.42 -6.20 -7.29
N SER A 232 -6.08 -5.51 -6.21
CA SER A 232 -5.23 -4.31 -6.29
C SER A 232 -3.85 -4.60 -6.86
N ARG A 233 -3.26 -5.76 -6.52
CA ARG A 233 -1.98 -6.21 -7.08
C ARG A 233 -2.10 -6.57 -8.55
N PHE A 234 -3.16 -7.26 -8.94
CA PHE A 234 -3.42 -7.66 -10.32
C PHE A 234 -3.61 -6.43 -11.24
N ILE A 235 -4.46 -5.49 -10.85
CA ILE A 235 -4.67 -4.23 -11.59
C ILE A 235 -3.34 -3.47 -11.74
N GLY A 236 -2.57 -3.37 -10.64
CA GLY A 236 -1.26 -2.71 -10.66
C GLY A 236 -0.26 -3.39 -11.59
N ALA A 237 -0.20 -4.72 -11.59
CA ALA A 237 0.70 -5.48 -12.46
C ALA A 237 0.29 -5.40 -13.92
N SER A 238 -1.01 -5.53 -14.24
CA SER A 238 -1.54 -5.40 -15.61
C SER A 238 -1.21 -4.02 -16.18
N TYR A 239 -1.44 -2.97 -15.42
CA TYR A 239 -1.10 -1.62 -15.86
C TYR A 239 0.43 -1.42 -16.02
N ALA A 240 1.24 -1.92 -15.08
CA ALA A 240 2.68 -1.85 -15.18
C ALA A 240 3.19 -2.57 -16.43
N ASN A 241 2.66 -3.76 -16.75
CA ASN A 241 2.99 -4.50 -17.96
C ASN A 241 2.63 -3.72 -19.22
N ALA A 242 1.45 -3.12 -19.30
CA ALA A 242 1.05 -2.27 -20.42
C ALA A 242 1.99 -1.07 -20.61
N VAL A 243 2.47 -0.48 -19.51
CA VAL A 243 3.48 0.61 -19.58
C VAL A 243 4.83 0.07 -20.05
N PHE A 244 5.24 -1.12 -19.61
CA PHE A 244 6.49 -1.74 -20.06
C PHE A 244 6.44 -2.11 -21.53
N ASP A 245 5.33 -2.65 -22.02
CA ASP A 245 5.11 -2.97 -23.43
C ASP A 245 5.17 -1.74 -24.32
N ARG A 246 4.77 -0.58 -23.80
CA ARG A 246 4.81 0.67 -24.54
C ARG A 246 6.18 1.35 -24.58
N TYR A 247 6.96 1.27 -23.49
CA TYR A 247 8.17 2.10 -23.33
C TYR A 247 9.47 1.34 -23.19
N ILE A 248 9.46 0.08 -22.73
CA ILE A 248 10.67 -0.71 -22.50
C ILE A 248 10.79 -1.84 -23.54
N ASN A 249 9.77 -2.66 -23.66
CA ASN A 249 9.80 -3.89 -24.47
C ASN A 249 10.10 -3.65 -25.95
N PRO A 250 9.67 -2.54 -26.61
CA PRO A 250 10.02 -2.25 -27.99
C PRO A 250 11.53 -2.09 -28.24
N ASN A 251 12.30 -1.78 -27.17
CA ASN A 251 13.74 -1.59 -27.25
C ASN A 251 14.53 -2.84 -26.85
N ILE A 252 13.85 -3.97 -26.56
CA ILE A 252 14.46 -5.23 -26.15
C ILE A 252 14.22 -6.26 -27.26
N GLU A 253 15.29 -6.74 -27.87
CA GLU A 253 15.24 -7.75 -28.91
C GLU A 253 14.63 -9.07 -28.38
N GLY A 254 13.60 -9.59 -29.07
CA GLY A 254 12.91 -10.81 -28.68
C GLY A 254 11.86 -10.64 -27.54
N ALA A 255 11.59 -9.42 -27.10
CA ALA A 255 10.53 -9.20 -26.11
C ALA A 255 9.14 -9.37 -26.76
N GLN A 256 8.28 -10.17 -26.12
CA GLN A 256 6.89 -10.32 -26.54
C GLN A 256 6.05 -9.15 -26.02
N ILE A 257 5.42 -8.41 -26.93
CA ILE A 257 4.60 -7.22 -26.66
C ILE A 257 3.13 -7.60 -26.76
N GLY A 258 2.28 -6.96 -25.93
CA GLY A 258 0.82 -7.10 -25.99
C GLY A 258 0.25 -8.37 -25.37
N ARG A 259 1.06 -9.21 -24.75
CA ARG A 259 0.63 -10.48 -24.17
C ARG A 259 -0.33 -10.26 -22.99
N GLY A 260 -1.45 -10.99 -22.98
CA GLY A 260 -2.52 -10.83 -21.98
C GLY A 260 -3.42 -9.61 -22.22
N LEU A 261 -3.26 -8.92 -23.36
CA LEU A 261 -4.24 -7.95 -23.84
C LEU A 261 -5.22 -8.66 -24.78
N TYR A 262 -6.50 -8.37 -24.64
CA TYR A 262 -7.51 -8.85 -25.55
C TYR A 262 -7.31 -8.23 -26.93
N HIS A 263 -7.17 -9.06 -27.95
CA HIS A 263 -7.18 -8.67 -29.33
C HIS A 263 -8.45 -9.22 -29.99
N ALA A 264 -9.24 -8.37 -30.65
CA ALA A 264 -10.48 -8.79 -31.31
C ALA A 264 -10.23 -9.80 -32.46
N GLU A 265 -9.00 -9.90 -32.92
CA GLU A 265 -8.55 -10.89 -33.93
C GLU A 265 -8.45 -12.31 -33.36
N ASP A 266 -8.28 -12.46 -32.04
CA ASP A 266 -8.17 -13.79 -31.39
C ASP A 266 -9.52 -14.55 -31.42
N ASP A 267 -10.66 -13.85 -31.49
CA ASP A 267 -11.98 -14.47 -31.57
C ASP A 267 -12.33 -14.97 -32.99
N GLU A 268 -11.75 -14.33 -34.03
CA GLU A 268 -11.99 -14.75 -35.42
C GLU A 268 -11.28 -16.07 -35.71
N ASP A 269 -10.09 -16.30 -35.14
CA ASP A 269 -9.33 -17.54 -35.31
C ASP A 269 -9.98 -18.73 -34.55
N GLU A 270 -10.65 -18.51 -33.41
CA GLU A 270 -11.37 -19.55 -32.66
C GLU A 270 -12.72 -19.93 -33.31
N GLU A 271 -13.40 -19.02 -34.03
CA GLU A 271 -14.61 -19.33 -34.77
C GLU A 271 -14.32 -20.14 -36.05
N ASP A 272 -13.16 -19.93 -36.69
CA ASP A 272 -12.78 -20.65 -37.91
C ASP A 272 -12.28 -22.09 -37.61
N ASP A 273 -11.79 -22.38 -36.40
CA ASP A 273 -11.36 -23.69 -35.93
C ASP A 273 -12.50 -24.55 -35.31
N ALA A 274 -13.73 -24.02 -35.20
CA ALA A 274 -14.86 -24.78 -34.71
C ALA A 274 -15.24 -25.86 -35.76
N PRO A 275 -15.19 -27.16 -35.42
CA PRO A 275 -15.53 -28.22 -36.38
C PRO A 275 -16.98 -28.01 -36.82
N ALA A 276 -17.17 -27.87 -38.13
CA ALA A 276 -18.49 -27.82 -38.76
C ALA A 276 -19.27 -29.03 -38.29
N GLY A 277 -20.29 -28.80 -37.45
CA GLY A 277 -21.11 -29.84 -36.84
C GLY A 277 -21.76 -30.72 -37.91
N GLU A 278 -21.51 -32.03 -37.80
CA GLU A 278 -22.29 -33.06 -38.46
C GLU A 278 -23.67 -33.19 -37.84
#